data_48195ed339e9d8d67d23e46cbac7fa13
#
_entry.id   48195ed339e9d8d67d23e46cbac7fa13
#
_cell.length_a   1.000
_cell.length_b   1.000
_cell.length_c   1.000
_cell.angle_alpha   90.00
_cell.angle_beta   90.00
_cell.angle_gamma   90.00
#
_symmetry.space_group_name_H-M   'P 1'
#
loop_
_entity.id
_entity.type
_entity.pdbx_description
1 polymer ?
#
loop_
_entity_poly.entity_id
_entity_poly.type
_entity_poly.pdbx_seq_one_letter_code
_entity_poly.pdbx_strand_id
1 'polypeptide(L)'
;MRKLWFVHFLFYVLFIFTIISCEKDDAGSFISPGSISSWQTAPPETQSLNGTYFVSMINHVNSGEFGNIKSILIARNNYLVFEKYFNGAERDQLHILYSVTKSVTSVATGIAITKENNFTVDDKISNYFPGYSSYFDSLKSQITIKNVLTMSAGFQWNELSIPYSDPNNDFNKMFASSDEIGYVLQKNVVNTPGTKFTYNTGLPLLQSVILASSTGMSVDEYTNQNLFEKLGISDWSWNSFPDGITNTGSGLSLRPIDLALIGQLLLNNGIWNGEQVVTQEWIDESTQNSINVNPYYNYGYYWWRFSDSNPVISKLPVNNLFFGWGYSDQFLFVVPVYNMLIVITADNNENDFPVFDILKDYIFQAVKD
;
A
#
# COMPACT_ATOMS: atom_id res chain seq x y z
N MET A 1 65.50 16.87 73.71
CA MET A 1 65.40 15.45 73.33
C MET A 1 63.93 14.98 73.49
N ARG A 2 63.11 14.98 72.47
CA ARG A 2 61.90 14.18 72.35
C ARG A 2 61.34 14.46 70.94
N LYS A 3 61.38 13.47 70.06
CA LYS A 3 60.86 13.51 68.74
C LYS A 3 59.33 13.34 68.82
N LEU A 4 58.56 14.28 68.32
CA LEU A 4 57.12 14.12 68.04
C LEU A 4 56.96 13.60 66.62
N TRP A 5 56.27 12.51 66.48
CA TRP A 5 55.78 11.94 65.21
C TRP A 5 54.43 12.57 64.86
N PHE A 6 54.36 13.23 63.72
CA PHE A 6 53.08 13.66 63.13
C PHE A 6 52.57 12.57 62.18
N VAL A 7 51.43 11.99 62.55
CA VAL A 7 50.71 11.06 61.73
C VAL A 7 49.75 11.85 60.84
N HIS A 8 49.99 11.81 59.54
CA HIS A 8 49.08 12.40 58.60
C HIS A 8 48.00 11.35 58.29
N PHE A 9 46.73 11.65 58.65
CA PHE A 9 45.54 10.90 58.21
C PHE A 9 45.17 11.46 56.86
N LEU A 10 45.33 10.63 55.81
CA LEU A 10 44.82 10.91 54.44
C LEU A 10 43.39 10.43 54.38
N PHE A 11 42.45 11.37 54.33
CA PHE A 11 41.05 11.06 54.00
C PHE A 11 40.92 10.85 52.47
N TYR A 12 40.74 9.61 52.02
CA TYR A 12 40.27 9.31 50.68
C TYR A 12 38.77 9.53 50.64
N VAL A 13 38.32 10.59 49.99
CA VAL A 13 36.91 10.78 49.62
C VAL A 13 36.68 10.00 48.33
N LEU A 14 36.03 8.87 48.46
CA LEU A 14 35.56 8.08 47.30
C LEU A 14 34.35 8.80 46.68
N PHE A 15 34.58 9.52 45.56
CA PHE A 15 33.47 9.99 44.72
C PHE A 15 32.91 8.79 43.94
N ILE A 16 31.79 8.25 44.39
CA ILE A 16 31.00 7.29 43.62
C ILE A 16 30.27 8.10 42.54
N PHE A 17 30.79 8.09 41.31
CA PHE A 17 30.05 8.51 40.16
C PHE A 17 28.99 7.42 39.89
N THR A 18 27.75 7.66 40.30
CA THR A 18 26.62 6.95 39.75
C THR A 18 26.45 7.37 38.30
N ILE A 19 26.91 6.53 37.36
CA ILE A 19 26.57 6.63 35.97
C ILE A 19 25.08 6.26 35.92
N ILE A 20 24.21 7.28 35.81
CA ILE A 20 22.84 7.08 35.35
C ILE A 20 22.98 6.69 33.89
N SER A 21 22.99 5.37 33.64
CA SER A 21 22.73 4.83 32.31
C SER A 21 21.31 5.25 31.94
N CYS A 22 21.22 6.22 31.04
CA CYS A 22 19.97 6.42 30.29
C CYS A 22 19.78 5.13 29.50
N GLU A 23 18.97 4.21 30.01
CA GLU A 23 18.39 3.17 29.16
C GLU A 23 17.73 3.91 28.01
N LYS A 24 18.31 3.77 26.81
CA LYS A 24 17.56 3.98 25.59
C LYS A 24 16.36 3.03 25.71
N ASP A 25 15.17 3.61 25.73
CA ASP A 25 13.96 2.84 25.47
C ASP A 25 14.26 2.00 24.22
N ASP A 26 14.42 0.71 24.40
CA ASP A 26 14.39 -0.25 23.32
C ASP A 26 13.06 -0.01 22.61
N ALA A 27 13.12 0.62 21.45
CA ALA A 27 12.03 0.59 20.48
C ALA A 27 11.72 -0.89 20.35
N GLY A 28 10.59 -1.32 20.93
CA GLY A 28 10.24 -2.71 21.08
C GLY A 28 10.52 -3.43 19.78
N SER A 29 11.31 -4.49 19.83
CA SER A 29 11.65 -5.30 18.68
C SER A 29 10.34 -5.71 18.02
N PHE A 30 10.06 -5.17 16.83
CA PHE A 30 8.89 -5.56 16.05
C PHE A 30 9.02 -7.05 15.74
N ILE A 31 8.25 -7.86 16.45
CA ILE A 31 8.14 -9.28 16.14
C ILE A 31 7.15 -9.34 14.97
N SER A 32 7.67 -9.47 13.75
CA SER A 32 6.84 -9.81 12.62
C SER A 32 6.09 -11.10 12.93
N PRO A 33 4.78 -11.19 12.64
CA PRO A 33 4.08 -12.46 12.79
C PRO A 33 4.84 -13.50 11.95
N GLY A 34 5.17 -14.62 12.54
CA GLY A 34 5.72 -15.77 11.81
C GLY A 34 4.78 -16.17 10.68
N SER A 35 4.97 -17.31 10.03
CA SER A 35 4.11 -17.76 8.93
C SER A 35 2.61 -17.55 9.23
N ILE A 36 1.80 -17.35 8.20
CA ILE A 36 0.35 -16.99 8.24
C ILE A 36 -0.48 -17.83 9.22
N SER A 37 -0.07 -19.06 9.47
CA SER A 37 -0.69 -19.94 10.48
C SER A 37 -0.49 -19.45 11.91
N SER A 38 0.34 -18.46 12.15
CA SER A 38 0.76 -17.97 13.47
C SER A 38 0.62 -16.47 13.69
N TRP A 39 -0.11 -15.69 12.84
CA TRP A 39 -0.36 -14.29 13.17
C TRP A 39 -1.09 -14.23 14.51
N GLN A 40 -0.46 -13.58 15.47
CA GLN A 40 -1.00 -13.50 16.83
C GLN A 40 -2.33 -12.75 16.81
N THR A 41 -3.34 -13.34 17.42
CA THR A 41 -4.64 -12.70 17.62
C THR A 41 -4.73 -12.13 19.03
N ALA A 42 -5.47 -11.04 19.18
CA ALA A 42 -5.73 -10.46 20.49
C ALA A 42 -7.18 -9.92 20.57
N PRO A 43 -7.83 -9.98 21.74
CA PRO A 43 -9.09 -9.27 21.92
C PRO A 43 -8.93 -7.77 21.64
N PRO A 44 -9.89 -7.11 20.96
CA PRO A 44 -9.82 -5.68 20.63
C PRO A 44 -9.51 -4.80 21.85
N GLU A 45 -10.06 -5.13 23.01
CA GLU A 45 -9.89 -4.39 24.26
C GLU A 45 -8.44 -4.34 24.74
N THR A 46 -7.67 -5.38 24.49
CA THR A 46 -6.23 -5.45 24.86
C THR A 46 -5.36 -4.59 23.94
N GLN A 47 -5.91 -4.18 22.80
CA GLN A 47 -5.25 -3.30 21.82
C GLN A 47 -5.91 -1.91 21.77
N SER A 48 -6.46 -1.46 22.89
CA SER A 48 -7.12 -0.15 23.03
C SER A 48 -8.22 0.09 21.98
N LEU A 49 -9.03 -0.93 21.72
CA LEU A 49 -10.22 -0.85 20.87
C LEU A 49 -11.47 -1.21 21.68
N ASN A 50 -12.61 -0.63 21.30
CA ASN A 50 -13.91 -1.00 21.86
C ASN A 50 -14.60 -1.99 20.92
N GLY A 51 -14.58 -3.27 21.25
CA GLY A 51 -15.18 -4.34 20.45
C GLY A 51 -16.68 -4.23 20.24
N THR A 52 -17.41 -3.42 21.03
CA THR A 52 -18.87 -3.22 20.83
C THR A 52 -19.18 -2.57 19.49
N TYR A 53 -18.28 -1.71 18.97
CA TYR A 53 -18.41 -1.15 17.62
C TYR A 53 -18.30 -2.22 16.55
N PHE A 54 -17.46 -3.24 16.74
CA PHE A 54 -17.32 -4.34 15.79
C PHE A 54 -18.55 -5.24 15.77
N VAL A 55 -19.19 -5.43 16.91
CA VAL A 55 -20.48 -6.15 16.97
C VAL A 55 -21.57 -5.37 16.21
N SER A 56 -21.64 -4.06 16.40
CA SER A 56 -22.55 -3.19 15.65
C SER A 56 -22.26 -3.24 14.15
N MET A 57 -20.98 -3.13 13.75
CA MET A 57 -20.53 -3.23 12.37
C MET A 57 -21.00 -4.54 11.71
N ILE A 58 -20.83 -5.68 12.39
CA ILE A 58 -21.28 -6.99 11.88
C ILE A 58 -22.79 -6.96 11.58
N ASN A 59 -23.59 -6.39 12.48
CA ASN A 59 -25.04 -6.33 12.29
C ASN A 59 -25.43 -5.50 11.06
N HIS A 60 -24.77 -4.36 10.83
CA HIS A 60 -25.03 -3.49 9.68
C HIS A 60 -24.49 -4.11 8.36
N VAL A 61 -23.35 -4.80 8.39
CA VAL A 61 -22.89 -5.58 7.21
C VAL A 61 -23.90 -6.68 6.88
N ASN A 62 -24.38 -7.41 7.88
CA ASN A 62 -25.36 -8.49 7.67
C ASN A 62 -26.74 -7.98 7.21
N SER A 63 -27.10 -6.72 7.50
CA SER A 63 -28.32 -6.10 7.00
C SER A 63 -28.23 -5.68 5.52
N GLY A 64 -27.03 -5.72 4.92
CA GLY A 64 -26.78 -5.29 3.55
C GLY A 64 -26.56 -3.79 3.38
N GLU A 65 -26.43 -3.02 4.45
CA GLU A 65 -26.22 -1.56 4.41
C GLU A 65 -24.96 -1.19 3.59
N PHE A 66 -23.91 -2.00 3.68
CA PHE A 66 -22.64 -1.81 2.95
C PHE A 66 -22.53 -2.68 1.70
N GLY A 67 -23.65 -3.22 1.20
CA GLY A 67 -23.70 -4.07 0.03
C GLY A 67 -23.17 -5.49 0.29
N ASN A 68 -22.45 -6.03 -0.66
CA ASN A 68 -21.96 -7.41 -0.63
C ASN A 68 -20.52 -7.50 -0.11
N ILE A 69 -20.31 -7.08 1.13
CA ILE A 69 -19.00 -7.23 1.81
C ILE A 69 -18.63 -8.72 1.88
N LYS A 70 -17.39 -9.06 1.55
CA LYS A 70 -16.85 -10.43 1.60
C LYS A 70 -15.96 -10.66 2.81
N SER A 71 -15.14 -9.69 3.17
CA SER A 71 -14.32 -9.80 4.38
C SER A 71 -14.03 -8.43 4.99
N ILE A 72 -13.81 -8.42 6.30
CA ILE A 72 -13.23 -7.29 7.04
C ILE A 72 -12.18 -7.88 7.98
N LEU A 73 -10.94 -7.41 7.86
CA LEU A 73 -9.83 -7.74 8.75
C LEU A 73 -9.26 -6.45 9.33
N ILE A 74 -8.96 -6.47 10.63
CA ILE A 74 -8.33 -5.33 11.33
C ILE A 74 -7.16 -5.90 12.13
N ALA A 75 -5.96 -5.36 11.90
CA ALA A 75 -4.83 -5.58 12.78
C ALA A 75 -4.40 -4.28 13.43
N ARG A 76 -3.95 -4.35 14.68
CA ARG A 76 -3.40 -3.23 15.46
C ARG A 76 -2.27 -3.71 16.34
N ASN A 77 -1.17 -2.95 16.40
CA ASN A 77 0.02 -3.29 17.19
C ASN A 77 0.56 -4.69 16.90
N ASN A 78 0.59 -5.09 15.64
CA ASN A 78 0.98 -6.42 15.16
C ASN A 78 0.03 -7.58 15.55
N TYR A 79 -1.13 -7.31 16.15
CA TYR A 79 -2.13 -8.32 16.47
C TYR A 79 -3.32 -8.23 15.51
N LEU A 80 -3.76 -9.37 15.01
CA LEU A 80 -5.05 -9.48 14.32
C LEU A 80 -6.15 -9.40 15.39
N VAL A 81 -6.88 -8.28 15.42
CA VAL A 81 -7.88 -7.98 16.46
C VAL A 81 -9.31 -8.23 15.98
N PHE A 82 -9.51 -8.30 14.68
CA PHE A 82 -10.79 -8.62 14.05
C PHE A 82 -10.56 -9.32 12.71
N GLU A 83 -11.25 -10.43 12.51
CA GLU A 83 -11.26 -11.18 11.26
C GLU A 83 -12.66 -11.77 11.06
N LYS A 84 -13.33 -11.37 9.99
CA LYS A 84 -14.69 -11.84 9.69
C LYS A 84 -14.89 -11.95 8.18
N TYR A 85 -15.52 -13.05 7.77
CA TYR A 85 -15.94 -13.32 6.39
C TYR A 85 -17.45 -13.33 6.33
N PHE A 86 -18.01 -12.83 5.22
CA PHE A 86 -19.44 -12.62 5.02
C PHE A 86 -19.87 -13.15 3.66
N ASN A 87 -21.18 -13.34 3.48
CA ASN A 87 -21.79 -13.66 2.19
C ASN A 87 -21.10 -14.84 1.46
N GLY A 88 -20.79 -15.91 2.20
CA GLY A 88 -20.19 -17.14 1.68
C GLY A 88 -18.70 -17.06 1.35
N ALA A 89 -18.02 -15.98 1.67
CA ALA A 89 -16.57 -15.91 1.55
C ALA A 89 -15.88 -16.68 2.67
N GLU A 90 -14.72 -17.25 2.37
CA GLU A 90 -13.92 -18.06 3.27
C GLU A 90 -12.47 -17.53 3.39
N ARG A 91 -11.80 -17.84 4.49
CA ARG A 91 -10.45 -17.36 4.83
C ARG A 91 -9.42 -17.68 3.77
N ASP A 92 -9.45 -18.90 3.26
CA ASP A 92 -8.43 -19.43 2.35
C ASP A 92 -8.80 -19.21 0.87
N GLN A 93 -9.87 -18.45 0.60
CA GLN A 93 -10.29 -18.12 -0.75
C GLN A 93 -9.53 -16.93 -1.30
N LEU A 94 -8.97 -17.08 -2.51
CA LEU A 94 -8.41 -15.95 -3.26
C LEU A 94 -9.52 -14.98 -3.66
N HIS A 95 -9.26 -13.70 -3.52
CA HIS A 95 -10.15 -12.63 -3.92
C HIS A 95 -9.43 -11.69 -4.88
N ILE A 96 -10.07 -11.33 -5.99
CA ILE A 96 -9.51 -10.40 -6.97
C ILE A 96 -9.40 -9.00 -6.35
N LEU A 97 -8.23 -8.41 -6.41
CA LEU A 97 -7.95 -7.13 -5.77
C LEU A 97 -8.25 -5.92 -6.65
N TYR A 98 -8.52 -6.15 -7.94
CA TYR A 98 -8.65 -5.06 -8.90
C TYR A 98 -7.53 -4.02 -8.73
N SER A 99 -7.85 -2.75 -8.64
CA SER A 99 -6.84 -1.69 -8.60
C SER A 99 -6.00 -1.61 -7.32
N VAL A 100 -6.29 -2.38 -6.27
CA VAL A 100 -5.33 -2.57 -5.16
C VAL A 100 -4.05 -3.25 -5.65
N THR A 101 -4.11 -4.00 -6.76
CA THR A 101 -2.94 -4.52 -7.48
C THR A 101 -1.88 -3.44 -7.72
N LYS A 102 -2.29 -2.22 -8.07
CA LYS A 102 -1.37 -1.09 -8.30
C LYS A 102 -0.53 -0.76 -7.05
N SER A 103 -1.16 -0.83 -5.88
CA SER A 103 -0.47 -0.57 -4.60
C SER A 103 0.57 -1.65 -4.29
N VAL A 104 0.27 -2.91 -4.61
CA VAL A 104 1.25 -4.01 -4.51
C VAL A 104 2.38 -3.83 -5.53
N THR A 105 2.06 -3.40 -6.77
CA THR A 105 3.05 -3.05 -7.79
C THR A 105 3.96 -1.90 -7.34
N SER A 106 3.43 -0.92 -6.60
CA SER A 106 4.25 0.14 -5.98
C SER A 106 5.28 -0.43 -5.01
N VAL A 107 4.88 -1.35 -4.14
CA VAL A 107 5.81 -2.02 -3.21
C VAL A 107 6.90 -2.78 -3.99
N ALA A 108 6.51 -3.57 -5.00
CA ALA A 108 7.46 -4.27 -5.86
C ALA A 108 8.43 -3.33 -6.59
N THR A 109 7.94 -2.15 -7.03
CA THR A 109 8.76 -1.11 -7.65
C THR A 109 9.83 -0.60 -6.68
N GLY A 110 9.46 -0.33 -5.42
CA GLY A 110 10.41 0.12 -4.41
C GLY A 110 11.48 -0.91 -4.07
N ILE A 111 11.08 -2.17 -3.99
CA ILE A 111 12.03 -3.27 -3.82
C ILE A 111 13.00 -3.32 -5.00
N ALA A 112 12.50 -3.21 -6.23
CA ALA A 112 13.33 -3.27 -7.44
C ALA A 112 14.29 -2.09 -7.54
N ILE A 113 13.84 -0.86 -7.29
CA ILE A 113 14.72 0.33 -7.31
C ILE A 113 15.89 0.16 -6.33
N THR A 114 15.61 -0.32 -5.11
CA THR A 114 16.64 -0.47 -4.08
C THR A 114 17.57 -1.66 -4.36
N LYS A 115 17.01 -2.78 -4.80
CA LYS A 115 17.75 -4.04 -4.94
C LYS A 115 18.59 -4.07 -6.22
N GLU A 116 17.99 -3.68 -7.35
CA GLU A 116 18.67 -3.73 -8.65
C GLU A 116 19.57 -2.50 -8.84
N ASN A 117 19.21 -1.35 -8.27
CA ASN A 117 19.96 -0.09 -8.29
C ASN A 117 20.40 0.33 -9.72
N ASN A 118 19.56 0.05 -10.72
CA ASN A 118 19.82 0.32 -12.13
C ASN A 118 18.79 1.25 -12.78
N PHE A 119 17.79 1.71 -12.03
CA PHE A 119 16.79 2.68 -12.46
C PHE A 119 16.25 3.50 -11.28
N THR A 120 15.63 4.63 -11.58
CA THR A 120 15.05 5.56 -10.61
C THR A 120 13.67 6.06 -11.08
N VAL A 121 12.91 6.69 -10.19
CA VAL A 121 11.61 7.29 -10.55
C VAL A 121 11.73 8.45 -11.53
N ASP A 122 12.91 9.06 -11.67
CA ASP A 122 13.17 10.19 -12.57
C ASP A 122 13.58 9.76 -13.98
N ASP A 123 13.81 8.46 -14.19
CA ASP A 123 14.15 7.92 -15.50
C ASP A 123 13.01 8.13 -16.50
N LYS A 124 13.39 8.42 -17.75
CA LYS A 124 12.42 8.59 -18.85
C LYS A 124 11.87 7.25 -19.28
N ILE A 125 10.55 7.14 -19.36
CA ILE A 125 9.93 5.88 -19.81
C ILE A 125 10.36 5.49 -21.21
N SER A 126 10.68 6.44 -22.10
CA SER A 126 11.16 6.17 -23.46
C SER A 126 12.35 5.22 -23.53
N ASN A 127 13.16 5.14 -22.47
CA ASN A 127 14.32 4.25 -22.40
C ASN A 127 13.92 2.76 -22.36
N TYR A 128 12.71 2.46 -21.94
CA TYR A 128 12.18 1.10 -21.74
C TYR A 128 11.32 0.60 -22.89
N PHE A 129 11.04 1.45 -23.89
CA PHE A 129 10.17 1.13 -25.03
C PHE A 129 10.84 1.37 -26.38
N PRO A 130 12.02 0.75 -26.67
CA PRO A 130 12.74 0.99 -27.91
C PRO A 130 11.93 0.59 -29.15
N GLY A 131 11.09 -0.44 -29.07
CA GLY A 131 10.21 -0.89 -30.15
C GLY A 131 9.08 0.12 -30.49
N TYR A 132 8.84 1.08 -29.60
CA TYR A 132 7.79 2.10 -29.74
C TYR A 132 8.37 3.52 -29.89
N SER A 133 9.64 3.65 -30.28
CA SER A 133 10.36 4.94 -30.36
C SER A 133 9.62 5.98 -31.21
N SER A 134 8.89 5.56 -32.26
CA SER A 134 8.11 6.45 -33.13
C SER A 134 6.92 7.11 -32.43
N TYR A 135 6.47 6.60 -31.29
CA TYR A 135 5.40 7.22 -30.50
C TYR A 135 5.88 8.34 -29.58
N PHE A 136 7.19 8.46 -29.34
CA PHE A 136 7.76 9.45 -28.41
C PHE A 136 8.09 10.74 -29.14
N ASP A 137 7.15 11.68 -29.12
CA ASP A 137 7.39 13.07 -29.50
C ASP A 137 8.13 13.85 -28.39
N SER A 138 8.34 15.17 -28.60
CA SER A 138 9.08 16.01 -27.66
C SER A 138 8.42 16.09 -26.26
N LEU A 139 7.10 16.00 -26.16
CA LEU A 139 6.39 16.08 -24.88
C LEU A 139 6.32 14.71 -24.22
N LYS A 140 6.01 13.68 -24.96
CA LYS A 140 5.93 12.29 -24.45
C LYS A 140 7.29 11.79 -23.99
N SER A 141 8.39 12.22 -24.61
CA SER A 141 9.76 11.90 -24.17
C SER A 141 10.15 12.54 -22.82
N GLN A 142 9.32 13.42 -22.27
CA GLN A 142 9.55 13.99 -20.94
C GLN A 142 8.92 13.17 -19.81
N ILE A 143 8.06 12.22 -20.13
CA ILE A 143 7.37 11.39 -19.13
C ILE A 143 8.41 10.57 -18.37
N THR A 144 8.34 10.63 -17.04
CA THR A 144 9.19 9.85 -16.12
C THR A 144 8.41 8.70 -15.50
N ILE A 145 9.11 7.75 -14.90
CA ILE A 145 8.52 6.68 -14.07
C ILE A 145 7.67 7.29 -12.94
N LYS A 146 8.13 8.38 -12.34
CA LYS A 146 7.34 9.14 -11.35
C LYS A 146 5.97 9.57 -11.89
N ASN A 147 5.92 10.06 -13.12
CA ASN A 147 4.66 10.47 -13.74
C ASN A 147 3.72 9.29 -13.99
N VAL A 148 4.26 8.11 -14.26
CA VAL A 148 3.50 6.85 -14.36
C VAL A 148 2.92 6.48 -13.01
N LEU A 149 3.74 6.43 -11.97
CA LEU A 149 3.35 6.05 -10.60
C LEU A 149 2.33 7.02 -9.98
N THR A 150 2.41 8.31 -10.31
CA THR A 150 1.49 9.35 -9.81
C THR A 150 0.26 9.55 -10.66
N MET A 151 0.00 8.74 -11.70
CA MET A 151 -1.11 8.93 -12.64
C MET A 151 -1.12 10.32 -13.30
N SER A 152 0.07 10.86 -13.58
CA SER A 152 0.22 12.22 -14.11
C SER A 152 1.04 12.30 -15.41
N ALA A 153 1.08 11.21 -16.18
CA ALA A 153 1.79 11.17 -17.46
C ALA A 153 1.23 12.12 -18.54
N GLY A 154 0.03 12.63 -18.32
CA GLY A 154 -0.60 13.63 -19.19
C GLY A 154 -1.30 13.04 -20.41
N PHE A 155 -1.42 11.72 -20.54
CA PHE A 155 -2.14 11.09 -21.64
C PHE A 155 -3.62 11.48 -21.67
N GLN A 156 -4.18 11.63 -22.88
CA GLN A 156 -5.60 11.66 -23.09
C GLN A 156 -6.19 10.28 -22.79
N TRP A 157 -6.91 10.18 -21.69
CA TRP A 157 -7.45 8.93 -21.19
C TRP A 157 -8.81 9.15 -20.55
N ASN A 158 -9.76 8.28 -20.85
CA ASN A 158 -11.12 8.38 -20.35
C ASN A 158 -11.55 7.05 -19.73
N GLU A 159 -11.38 6.92 -18.42
CA GLU A 159 -11.69 5.69 -17.68
C GLU A 159 -12.76 5.95 -16.58
N LEU A 160 -12.57 6.93 -15.70
CA LEU A 160 -13.50 7.16 -14.58
C LEU A 160 -14.76 7.95 -14.96
N SER A 161 -14.77 8.65 -16.09
CA SER A 161 -15.94 9.45 -16.54
C SER A 161 -16.92 8.66 -17.42
N ILE A 162 -16.57 7.43 -17.78
CA ILE A 162 -17.40 6.48 -18.53
C ILE A 162 -17.49 5.19 -17.72
N PRO A 163 -18.69 4.58 -17.58
CA PRO A 163 -18.82 3.31 -16.89
C PRO A 163 -17.91 2.21 -17.47
N TYR A 164 -17.43 1.29 -16.64
CA TYR A 164 -16.66 0.14 -17.12
C TYR A 164 -17.47 -0.82 -18.00
N SER A 165 -18.81 -0.75 -17.96
CA SER A 165 -19.70 -1.47 -18.87
C SER A 165 -19.76 -0.87 -20.29
N ASP A 166 -19.27 0.38 -20.50
CA ASP A 166 -19.25 1.03 -21.81
C ASP A 166 -18.02 0.59 -22.61
N PRO A 167 -18.19 0.03 -23.84
CA PRO A 167 -17.06 -0.35 -24.69
C PRO A 167 -16.19 0.83 -25.15
N ASN A 168 -16.67 2.08 -24.98
CA ASN A 168 -15.88 3.28 -25.28
C ASN A 168 -14.91 3.67 -24.16
N ASN A 169 -14.99 3.05 -22.98
CA ASN A 169 -14.03 3.24 -21.92
C ASN A 169 -12.62 2.84 -22.39
N ASP A 170 -11.62 3.68 -22.13
CA ASP A 170 -10.25 3.42 -22.59
C ASP A 170 -9.65 2.17 -21.94
N PHE A 171 -10.06 1.81 -20.72
CA PHE A 171 -9.74 0.53 -20.10
C PHE A 171 -10.17 -0.64 -20.99
N ASN A 172 -11.45 -0.68 -21.40
CA ASN A 172 -11.98 -1.75 -22.23
C ASN A 172 -11.31 -1.80 -23.61
N LYS A 173 -11.06 -0.65 -24.22
CA LYS A 173 -10.37 -0.57 -25.52
C LYS A 173 -8.93 -1.08 -25.43
N MET A 174 -8.22 -0.77 -24.34
CA MET A 174 -6.89 -1.30 -24.10
C MET A 174 -6.92 -2.82 -23.98
N PHE A 175 -7.81 -3.37 -23.16
CA PHE A 175 -7.95 -4.83 -22.99
C PHE A 175 -8.41 -5.56 -24.25
N ALA A 176 -9.10 -4.88 -25.15
CA ALA A 176 -9.51 -5.43 -26.45
C ALA A 176 -8.46 -5.23 -27.55
N SER A 177 -7.37 -4.54 -27.27
CA SER A 177 -6.27 -4.34 -28.22
C SER A 177 -5.45 -5.62 -28.37
N SER A 178 -4.85 -5.80 -29.54
CA SER A 178 -3.82 -6.83 -29.77
C SER A 178 -2.40 -6.34 -29.43
N ASP A 179 -2.27 -5.08 -29.02
CA ASP A 179 -1.03 -4.44 -28.58
C ASP A 179 -1.42 -3.39 -27.52
N GLU A 180 -1.54 -3.83 -26.28
CA GLU A 180 -1.99 -3.01 -25.16
C GLU A 180 -1.00 -1.89 -24.87
N ILE A 181 0.31 -2.16 -24.95
CA ILE A 181 1.38 -1.17 -24.78
C ILE A 181 1.29 -0.09 -25.86
N GLY A 182 1.20 -0.50 -27.13
CA GLY A 182 1.02 0.41 -28.25
C GLY A 182 -0.26 1.23 -28.11
N TYR A 183 -1.35 0.64 -27.64
CA TYR A 183 -2.60 1.36 -27.38
C TYR A 183 -2.40 2.52 -26.38
N VAL A 184 -1.66 2.30 -25.30
CA VAL A 184 -1.35 3.35 -24.32
C VAL A 184 -0.40 4.38 -24.89
N LEU A 185 0.71 3.94 -25.50
CA LEU A 185 1.76 4.83 -26.00
C LEU A 185 1.34 5.68 -27.22
N GLN A 186 0.36 5.24 -28.03
CA GLN A 186 -0.15 6.05 -29.14
C GLN A 186 -1.04 7.21 -28.69
N LYS A 187 -1.58 7.18 -27.45
CA LYS A 187 -2.40 8.29 -26.94
C LYS A 187 -1.67 9.62 -26.98
N ASN A 188 -2.38 10.68 -27.29
CA ASN A 188 -1.83 12.04 -27.24
C ASN A 188 -1.56 12.45 -25.79
N VAL A 189 -0.46 13.16 -25.57
CA VAL A 189 -0.21 13.86 -24.31
C VAL A 189 -0.86 15.25 -24.40
N VAL A 190 -1.88 15.47 -23.58
CA VAL A 190 -2.72 16.69 -23.59
C VAL A 190 -2.49 17.60 -22.38
N ASN A 191 -1.73 17.13 -21.40
CA ASN A 191 -1.27 17.91 -20.25
C ASN A 191 0.23 17.72 -20.10
N THR A 192 0.94 18.74 -19.63
CA THR A 192 2.36 18.61 -19.27
C THR A 192 2.54 17.49 -18.25
N PRO A 193 3.46 16.52 -18.47
CA PRO A 193 3.72 15.46 -17.52
C PRO A 193 4.00 16.00 -16.10
N GLY A 194 3.39 15.38 -15.10
CA GLY A 194 3.51 15.77 -13.70
C GLY A 194 2.55 16.86 -13.21
N THR A 195 1.72 17.46 -14.09
CA THR A 195 0.90 18.62 -13.71
C THR A 195 -0.56 18.31 -13.39
N LYS A 196 -1.09 17.18 -13.89
CA LYS A 196 -2.50 16.83 -13.74
C LYS A 196 -2.68 15.35 -13.53
N PHE A 197 -3.43 15.00 -12.49
CA PHE A 197 -3.89 13.64 -12.26
C PHE A 197 -4.91 13.23 -13.33
N THR A 198 -4.71 12.04 -13.90
CA THR A 198 -5.68 11.36 -14.77
C THR A 198 -5.57 9.87 -14.51
N TYR A 199 -6.61 9.32 -13.87
CA TYR A 199 -6.62 7.88 -13.58
C TYR A 199 -6.58 7.08 -14.88
N ASN A 200 -5.57 6.24 -15.02
CA ASN A 200 -5.24 5.54 -16.25
C ASN A 200 -4.63 4.17 -15.94
N THR A 201 -5.41 3.10 -16.13
CA THR A 201 -4.94 1.73 -15.89
C THR A 201 -3.91 1.24 -16.91
N GLY A 202 -3.71 1.95 -18.02
CA GLY A 202 -2.59 1.69 -18.92
C GLY A 202 -1.22 2.07 -18.34
N LEU A 203 -1.16 3.02 -17.41
CA LEU A 203 0.13 3.41 -16.80
C LEU A 203 0.76 2.28 -15.97
N PRO A 204 0.05 1.57 -15.10
CA PRO A 204 0.60 0.37 -14.45
C PRO A 204 1.10 -0.68 -15.44
N LEU A 205 0.44 -0.82 -16.59
CA LEU A 205 0.90 -1.76 -17.62
C LEU A 205 2.27 -1.32 -18.20
N LEU A 206 2.47 -0.01 -18.43
CA LEU A 206 3.80 0.50 -18.77
C LEU A 206 4.81 0.21 -17.65
N GLN A 207 4.40 0.35 -16.37
CA GLN A 207 5.24 0.01 -15.22
C GLN A 207 5.62 -1.47 -15.20
N SER A 208 4.75 -2.38 -15.67
CA SER A 208 5.06 -3.80 -15.80
C SER A 208 6.25 -4.04 -16.73
N VAL A 209 6.26 -3.40 -17.89
CA VAL A 209 7.39 -3.49 -18.85
C VAL A 209 8.68 -2.90 -18.27
N ILE A 210 8.57 -1.75 -17.57
CA ILE A 210 9.72 -1.10 -16.93
C ILE A 210 10.33 -2.03 -15.89
N LEU A 211 9.53 -2.61 -15.01
CA LEU A 211 9.98 -3.54 -13.97
C LEU A 211 10.61 -4.79 -14.61
N ALA A 212 9.94 -5.41 -15.57
CA ALA A 212 10.48 -6.60 -16.23
C ALA A 212 11.81 -6.32 -16.93
N SER A 213 11.93 -5.16 -17.60
CA SER A 213 13.18 -4.74 -18.23
C SER A 213 14.32 -4.49 -17.22
N SER A 214 13.98 -3.92 -16.05
CA SER A 214 14.97 -3.56 -15.02
C SER A 214 15.43 -4.76 -14.20
N THR A 215 14.54 -5.75 -13.97
CA THR A 215 14.80 -6.92 -13.12
C THR A 215 15.21 -8.16 -13.90
N GLY A 216 14.92 -8.19 -15.21
CA GLY A 216 15.11 -9.39 -16.06
C GLY A 216 14.08 -10.51 -15.78
N MET A 217 13.02 -10.23 -15.02
CA MET A 217 11.96 -11.17 -14.62
C MET A 217 10.59 -10.59 -14.90
N SER A 218 9.55 -11.42 -15.07
CA SER A 218 8.18 -10.93 -15.04
C SER A 218 7.84 -10.35 -13.66
N VAL A 219 6.86 -9.42 -13.60
CA VAL A 219 6.57 -8.72 -12.34
C VAL A 219 6.01 -9.65 -11.28
N ASP A 220 5.20 -10.62 -11.67
CA ASP A 220 4.63 -11.62 -10.77
C ASP A 220 5.73 -12.54 -10.19
N GLU A 221 6.67 -13.02 -11.01
CA GLU A 221 7.83 -13.80 -10.54
C GLU A 221 8.73 -12.97 -9.62
N TYR A 222 9.05 -11.73 -10.01
CA TYR A 222 9.87 -10.84 -9.19
C TYR A 222 9.22 -10.55 -7.84
N THR A 223 7.92 -10.25 -7.85
CA THR A 223 7.15 -9.96 -6.64
C THR A 223 7.03 -11.20 -5.75
N ASN A 224 6.84 -12.38 -6.34
CA ASN A 224 6.82 -13.62 -5.58
C ASN A 224 8.12 -13.82 -4.81
N GLN A 225 9.27 -13.74 -5.48
CA GLN A 225 10.58 -14.00 -4.86
C GLN A 225 10.98 -12.94 -3.82
N ASN A 226 10.60 -11.68 -4.05
CA ASN A 226 11.13 -10.56 -3.27
C ASN A 226 10.13 -9.98 -2.25
N LEU A 227 8.85 -10.34 -2.36
CA LEU A 227 7.81 -9.90 -1.45
C LEU A 227 7.01 -11.07 -0.88
N PHE A 228 6.35 -11.88 -1.73
CA PHE A 228 5.41 -12.88 -1.25
C PHE A 228 6.09 -13.99 -0.45
N GLU A 229 7.17 -14.58 -0.95
CA GLU A 229 7.94 -15.59 -0.22
C GLU A 229 8.50 -15.04 1.10
N LYS A 230 8.92 -13.78 1.15
CA LYS A 230 9.40 -13.13 2.38
C LYS A 230 8.31 -13.03 3.45
N LEU A 231 7.08 -12.75 3.02
CA LEU A 231 5.91 -12.66 3.89
C LEU A 231 5.26 -14.02 4.20
N GLY A 232 5.72 -15.10 3.54
CA GLY A 232 5.10 -16.43 3.66
C GLY A 232 3.78 -16.55 2.89
N ILE A 233 3.54 -15.71 1.90
CA ILE A 233 2.39 -15.78 1.00
C ILE A 233 2.70 -16.81 -0.08
N SER A 234 2.00 -17.94 -0.07
CA SER A 234 2.22 -19.06 -0.99
C SER A 234 1.07 -19.28 -1.98
N ASP A 235 -0.09 -18.70 -1.69
CA ASP A 235 -1.30 -18.87 -2.50
C ASP A 235 -1.71 -17.51 -3.08
N TRP A 236 -1.53 -17.36 -4.39
CA TRP A 236 -1.81 -16.15 -5.13
C TRP A 236 -2.05 -16.46 -6.61
N SER A 237 -2.68 -15.54 -7.30
CA SER A 237 -2.82 -15.58 -8.77
C SER A 237 -2.67 -14.18 -9.33
N TRP A 238 -1.90 -14.03 -10.40
CA TRP A 238 -1.73 -12.75 -11.08
C TRP A 238 -1.92 -12.94 -12.58
N ASN A 239 -2.97 -12.37 -13.13
CA ASN A 239 -3.27 -12.50 -14.55
C ASN A 239 -2.25 -11.75 -15.39
N SER A 240 -1.92 -12.31 -16.56
CA SER A 240 -1.10 -11.67 -17.58
C SER A 240 -1.87 -11.47 -18.88
N PHE A 241 -1.42 -10.54 -19.70
CA PHE A 241 -1.90 -10.37 -21.07
C PHE A 241 -1.36 -11.50 -21.98
N PRO A 242 -1.91 -11.69 -23.19
CA PRO A 242 -1.49 -12.79 -24.08
C PRO A 242 -0.02 -12.79 -24.47
N ASP A 243 0.64 -11.64 -24.45
CA ASP A 243 2.07 -11.45 -24.71
C ASP A 243 2.96 -11.72 -23.49
N GLY A 244 2.37 -12.12 -22.35
CA GLY A 244 3.07 -12.44 -21.10
C GLY A 244 3.32 -11.24 -20.18
N ILE A 245 2.84 -10.04 -20.52
CA ILE A 245 2.95 -8.87 -19.65
C ILE A 245 2.03 -9.04 -18.45
N THR A 246 2.56 -9.01 -17.24
CA THR A 246 1.78 -9.12 -16.01
C THR A 246 0.80 -7.94 -15.88
N ASN A 247 -0.48 -8.21 -15.60
CA ASN A 247 -1.50 -7.17 -15.40
C ASN A 247 -1.32 -6.51 -14.02
N THR A 248 -0.39 -5.58 -13.94
CA THR A 248 -0.08 -4.81 -12.72
C THR A 248 -1.13 -3.74 -12.38
N GLY A 249 -2.11 -3.57 -13.25
CA GLY A 249 -3.20 -2.62 -13.05
C GLY A 249 -4.37 -3.17 -12.24
N SER A 250 -4.68 -4.49 -12.37
CA SER A 250 -5.90 -5.05 -11.78
C SER A 250 -5.93 -6.58 -11.67
N GLY A 251 -4.83 -7.28 -12.00
CA GLY A 251 -4.83 -8.73 -12.22
C GLY A 251 -4.51 -9.59 -11.01
N LEU A 252 -4.13 -9.03 -9.87
CA LEU A 252 -3.70 -9.79 -8.68
C LEU A 252 -4.90 -10.27 -7.87
N SER A 253 -4.87 -11.54 -7.47
CA SER A 253 -5.75 -12.13 -6.47
C SER A 253 -4.93 -12.63 -5.30
N LEU A 254 -5.33 -12.26 -4.09
CA LEU A 254 -4.77 -12.72 -2.81
C LEU A 254 -5.89 -13.14 -1.86
N ARG A 255 -5.56 -13.92 -0.85
CA ARG A 255 -6.45 -14.07 0.30
C ARG A 255 -6.47 -12.74 1.07
N PRO A 256 -7.58 -12.33 1.68
CA PRO A 256 -7.63 -11.10 2.46
C PRO A 256 -6.57 -11.02 3.55
N ILE A 257 -6.23 -12.16 4.16
CA ILE A 257 -5.18 -12.24 5.18
C ILE A 257 -3.78 -11.96 4.59
N ASP A 258 -3.51 -12.38 3.35
CA ASP A 258 -2.24 -12.13 2.68
C ASP A 258 -2.07 -10.65 2.31
N LEU A 259 -3.16 -10.00 1.88
CA LEU A 259 -3.17 -8.56 1.67
C LEU A 259 -2.90 -7.80 2.98
N ALA A 260 -3.44 -8.30 4.10
CA ALA A 260 -3.17 -7.72 5.40
C ALA A 260 -1.69 -7.82 5.82
N LEU A 261 -0.96 -8.91 5.44
CA LEU A 261 0.49 -9.04 5.68
C LEU A 261 1.29 -7.95 4.95
N ILE A 262 0.88 -7.59 3.72
CA ILE A 262 1.51 -6.47 2.99
C ILE A 262 1.28 -5.15 3.74
N GLY A 263 0.06 -4.91 4.23
CA GLY A 263 -0.22 -3.75 5.08
C GLY A 263 0.62 -3.72 6.36
N GLN A 264 0.83 -4.87 7.00
CA GLN A 264 1.65 -4.99 8.20
C GLN A 264 3.14 -4.72 7.91
N LEU A 265 3.66 -5.19 6.78
CA LEU A 265 5.00 -4.85 6.32
C LEU A 265 5.20 -3.32 6.24
N LEU A 266 4.22 -2.60 5.68
CA LEU A 266 4.29 -1.15 5.55
C LEU A 266 4.23 -0.45 6.91
N LEU A 267 3.41 -0.92 7.85
CA LEU A 267 3.37 -0.43 9.23
C LEU A 267 4.69 -0.67 9.98
N ASN A 268 5.38 -1.75 9.65
CA ASN A 268 6.67 -2.10 10.22
C ASN A 268 7.85 -1.44 9.48
N ASN A 269 7.61 -0.32 8.79
CA ASN A 269 8.63 0.41 8.06
C ASN A 269 9.38 -0.46 7.03
N GLY A 270 8.68 -1.45 6.47
CA GLY A 270 9.22 -2.37 5.47
C GLY A 270 10.13 -3.46 6.03
N ILE A 271 10.19 -3.63 7.36
CA ILE A 271 10.96 -4.70 8.01
C ILE A 271 10.06 -5.90 8.26
N TRP A 272 10.54 -7.08 7.88
CA TRP A 272 9.87 -8.36 8.13
C TRP A 272 10.88 -9.41 8.59
N ASN A 273 10.63 -10.05 9.71
CA ASN A 273 11.54 -11.03 10.35
C ASN A 273 13.00 -10.54 10.48
N GLY A 274 13.19 -9.23 10.73
CA GLY A 274 14.50 -8.60 10.86
C GLY A 274 15.19 -8.27 9.53
N GLU A 275 14.56 -8.56 8.38
CA GLU A 275 15.04 -8.21 7.05
C GLU A 275 14.31 -6.97 6.52
N GLN A 276 15.04 -6.00 5.95
CA GLN A 276 14.44 -4.89 5.21
C GLN A 276 13.98 -5.39 3.84
N VAL A 277 12.67 -5.58 3.67
CA VAL A 277 12.06 -6.05 2.42
C VAL A 277 11.84 -4.89 1.45
N VAL A 278 11.30 -3.79 1.94
CA VAL A 278 11.16 -2.52 1.21
C VAL A 278 11.63 -1.39 2.10
N THR A 279 12.35 -0.40 1.56
CA THR A 279 12.95 0.65 2.40
C THR A 279 11.91 1.61 2.96
N GLN A 280 12.19 2.17 4.15
CA GLN A 280 11.35 3.22 4.76
C GLN A 280 11.24 4.44 3.85
N GLU A 281 12.34 4.82 3.20
CA GLU A 281 12.39 5.96 2.28
C GLU A 281 11.40 5.78 1.13
N TRP A 282 11.32 4.55 0.57
CA TRP A 282 10.32 4.27 -0.46
C TRP A 282 8.89 4.34 0.07
N ILE A 283 8.64 3.79 1.27
CA ILE A 283 7.30 3.87 1.88
C ILE A 283 6.91 5.34 2.05
N ASP A 284 7.79 6.17 2.60
CA ASP A 284 7.52 7.59 2.81
C ASP A 284 7.29 8.33 1.49
N GLU A 285 8.14 8.09 0.49
CA GLU A 285 8.03 8.73 -0.83
C GLU A 285 6.78 8.27 -1.58
N SER A 286 6.51 6.97 -1.60
CA SER A 286 5.39 6.40 -2.37
C SER A 286 4.02 6.75 -1.78
N THR A 287 3.94 6.98 -0.47
CA THR A 287 2.68 7.24 0.22
C THR A 287 2.43 8.71 0.54
N GLN A 288 3.33 9.64 0.18
CA GLN A 288 3.11 11.07 0.36
C GLN A 288 2.07 11.64 -0.63
N ASN A 289 1.64 12.89 -0.38
CA ASN A 289 0.77 13.64 -1.29
C ASN A 289 1.57 14.15 -2.49
N SER A 290 1.72 13.32 -3.53
CA SER A 290 2.50 13.68 -4.73
C SER A 290 1.71 14.54 -5.72
N ILE A 291 0.40 14.29 -5.83
CA ILE A 291 -0.49 15.05 -6.71
C ILE A 291 -1.90 15.14 -6.12
N ASN A 292 -2.54 16.30 -6.32
CA ASN A 292 -3.95 16.48 -5.95
C ASN A 292 -4.85 15.84 -7.01
N VAL A 293 -5.83 15.05 -6.57
CA VAL A 293 -6.85 14.44 -7.45
C VAL A 293 -8.07 15.34 -7.55
N ASN A 294 -8.61 15.73 -6.40
CA ASN A 294 -9.78 16.60 -6.25
C ASN A 294 -9.82 17.14 -4.79
N PRO A 295 -10.82 17.93 -4.37
CA PRO A 295 -10.87 18.45 -3.01
C PRO A 295 -10.82 17.41 -1.88
N TYR A 296 -11.16 16.14 -2.16
CA TYR A 296 -11.27 15.09 -1.14
C TYR A 296 -10.13 14.09 -1.14
N TYR A 297 -9.35 14.01 -2.23
CA TYR A 297 -8.32 13.00 -2.41
C TYR A 297 -7.03 13.56 -2.98
N ASN A 298 -5.93 13.01 -2.50
CA ASN A 298 -4.59 13.11 -3.06
C ASN A 298 -4.10 11.73 -3.50
N TYR A 299 -2.98 11.67 -4.24
CA TYR A 299 -2.42 10.44 -4.74
C TYR A 299 -0.89 10.44 -4.62
N GLY A 300 -0.34 9.31 -4.20
CA GLY A 300 1.10 9.03 -4.19
C GLY A 300 1.50 8.12 -5.35
N TYR A 301 2.43 7.20 -5.15
CA TYR A 301 2.84 6.20 -6.13
C TYR A 301 1.90 4.98 -6.04
N TYR A 302 0.75 5.06 -6.72
CA TYR A 302 -0.33 4.07 -6.68
C TYR A 302 -0.99 3.90 -5.30
N TRP A 303 -0.89 4.93 -4.44
CA TRP A 303 -1.58 5.00 -3.17
C TRP A 303 -2.51 6.19 -3.11
N TRP A 304 -3.73 5.96 -2.68
CA TRP A 304 -4.71 7.00 -2.38
C TRP A 304 -4.46 7.58 -1.00
N ARG A 305 -4.78 8.85 -0.85
CA ARG A 305 -4.84 9.54 0.44
C ARG A 305 -6.07 10.40 0.51
N PHE A 306 -6.65 10.50 1.70
CA PHE A 306 -7.64 11.55 1.93
C PHE A 306 -6.94 12.91 2.00
N SER A 307 -7.62 13.96 1.50
CA SER A 307 -7.23 15.34 1.79
C SER A 307 -7.81 15.78 3.14
N ASP A 308 -7.28 16.86 3.72
CA ASP A 308 -7.78 17.42 4.99
C ASP A 308 -9.27 17.84 4.91
N SER A 309 -9.80 18.06 3.71
CA SER A 309 -11.20 18.42 3.46
C SER A 309 -12.12 17.20 3.32
N ASN A 310 -11.59 15.98 3.38
CA ASN A 310 -12.42 14.78 3.22
C ASN A 310 -13.31 14.57 4.45
N PRO A 311 -14.65 14.39 4.28
CA PRO A 311 -15.57 14.26 5.41
C PRO A 311 -15.37 12.98 6.23
N VAL A 312 -14.73 11.93 5.67
CA VAL A 312 -14.43 10.69 6.41
C VAL A 312 -13.41 10.95 7.50
N ILE A 313 -12.38 11.78 7.22
CA ILE A 313 -11.27 12.00 8.15
C ILE A 313 -11.25 13.40 8.77
N SER A 314 -12.12 14.32 8.34
CA SER A 314 -12.10 15.74 8.78
C SER A 314 -12.26 15.93 10.29
N LYS A 315 -12.67 14.89 11.03
CA LYS A 315 -12.83 14.87 12.48
C LYS A 315 -11.84 13.96 13.20
N LEU A 316 -10.90 13.38 12.47
CA LEU A 316 -9.96 12.37 12.98
C LEU A 316 -8.52 12.90 12.91
N PRO A 317 -7.68 12.64 13.92
CA PRO A 317 -6.27 13.03 13.89
C PRO A 317 -5.46 12.07 12.97
N VAL A 318 -5.89 11.84 11.74
CA VAL A 318 -5.35 10.78 10.86
C VAL A 318 -4.66 11.39 9.64
N ASN A 319 -3.61 12.18 9.86
CA ASN A 319 -2.97 12.95 8.78
C ASN A 319 -2.16 12.12 7.79
N ASN A 320 -1.77 10.89 8.13
CA ASN A 320 -0.90 10.07 7.27
C ASN A 320 -1.50 8.72 6.86
N LEU A 321 -2.81 8.54 6.95
CA LEU A 321 -3.51 7.39 6.40
C LEU A 321 -3.36 7.36 4.87
N PHE A 322 -3.01 6.19 4.32
CA PHE A 322 -2.99 5.93 2.89
C PHE A 322 -3.65 4.57 2.60
N PHE A 323 -4.10 4.39 1.37
CA PHE A 323 -4.86 3.17 1.03
C PHE A 323 -4.78 2.79 -0.44
N GLY A 324 -4.83 1.48 -0.68
CA GLY A 324 -5.17 0.90 -1.98
C GLY A 324 -6.69 0.85 -2.13
N TRP A 325 -7.20 1.18 -3.32
CA TRP A 325 -8.62 1.16 -3.65
C TRP A 325 -8.85 0.46 -4.97
N GLY A 326 -9.63 -0.62 -4.95
CA GLY A 326 -10.00 -1.42 -6.10
C GLY A 326 -11.49 -1.34 -6.41
N TYR A 327 -11.83 -1.64 -7.67
CA TYR A 327 -13.22 -1.75 -8.14
C TYR A 327 -14.00 -2.73 -7.24
N SER A 328 -15.31 -2.54 -7.13
CA SER A 328 -16.19 -3.34 -6.26
C SER A 328 -15.82 -3.30 -4.77
N ASP A 329 -15.17 -2.19 -4.31
CA ASP A 329 -14.84 -1.91 -2.91
C ASP A 329 -13.80 -2.86 -2.30
N GLN A 330 -12.68 -3.05 -3.01
CA GLN A 330 -11.49 -3.64 -2.43
C GLN A 330 -10.64 -2.57 -1.77
N PHE A 331 -10.25 -2.77 -0.51
CA PHE A 331 -9.44 -1.80 0.21
C PHE A 331 -8.33 -2.45 1.04
N LEU A 332 -7.17 -1.80 1.03
CA LEU A 332 -6.16 -1.94 2.06
C LEU A 332 -5.89 -0.55 2.63
N PHE A 333 -6.34 -0.27 3.85
CA PHE A 333 -6.00 0.95 4.57
C PHE A 333 -4.83 0.70 5.51
N VAL A 334 -3.87 1.62 5.50
CA VAL A 334 -2.75 1.65 6.43
C VAL A 334 -2.83 2.95 7.21
N VAL A 335 -2.88 2.84 8.55
CA VAL A 335 -3.15 3.95 9.48
C VAL A 335 -2.01 4.04 10.50
N PRO A 336 -0.84 4.62 10.14
CA PRO A 336 0.35 4.60 10.98
C PRO A 336 0.14 5.23 12.37
N VAL A 337 -0.64 6.31 12.47
CA VAL A 337 -0.90 6.98 13.75
C VAL A 337 -1.58 6.07 14.79
N TYR A 338 -2.31 5.06 14.35
CA TYR A 338 -2.95 4.07 15.21
C TYR A 338 -2.23 2.72 15.22
N ASN A 339 -1.09 2.61 14.51
CA ASN A 339 -0.40 1.34 14.26
C ASN A 339 -1.43 0.26 13.84
N MET A 340 -2.27 0.60 12.85
CA MET A 340 -3.43 -0.20 12.46
C MET A 340 -3.52 -0.34 10.95
N LEU A 341 -3.95 -1.50 10.50
CA LEU A 341 -4.37 -1.72 9.12
C LEU A 341 -5.79 -2.28 9.07
N ILE A 342 -6.47 -2.03 7.95
CA ILE A 342 -7.80 -2.58 7.68
C ILE A 342 -7.81 -3.12 6.26
N VAL A 343 -8.29 -4.35 6.09
CA VAL A 343 -8.62 -4.92 4.78
C VAL A 343 -10.13 -5.06 4.69
N ILE A 344 -10.69 -4.59 3.58
CA ILE A 344 -12.10 -4.83 3.22
C ILE A 344 -12.10 -5.40 1.81
N THR A 345 -12.79 -6.51 1.61
CA THR A 345 -13.11 -7.04 0.28
C THR A 345 -14.61 -7.12 0.10
N ALA A 346 -15.08 -6.84 -1.12
CA ALA A 346 -16.49 -6.84 -1.44
C ALA A 346 -16.74 -7.20 -2.92
N ASP A 347 -18.00 -7.42 -3.27
CA ASP A 347 -18.50 -7.55 -4.65
C ASP A 347 -19.62 -6.51 -4.88
N ASN A 348 -19.32 -5.23 -4.64
CA ASN A 348 -20.24 -4.11 -4.78
C ASN A 348 -20.26 -3.57 -6.21
N ASN A 349 -20.70 -4.40 -7.15
CA ASN A 349 -20.76 -4.01 -8.55
C ASN A 349 -21.83 -2.93 -8.77
N GLU A 350 -21.45 -1.82 -9.40
CA GLU A 350 -22.35 -0.78 -9.96
C GLU A 350 -23.23 0.00 -8.95
N ASN A 351 -23.10 -0.23 -7.64
CA ASN A 351 -23.84 0.49 -6.61
C ASN A 351 -22.89 1.31 -5.74
N ASP A 352 -23.35 2.49 -5.37
CA ASP A 352 -22.60 3.45 -4.57
C ASP A 352 -22.90 3.19 -3.07
N PHE A 353 -22.29 2.14 -2.51
CA PHE A 353 -22.45 1.83 -1.09
C PHE A 353 -21.52 2.68 -0.22
N PRO A 354 -21.96 3.07 0.98
CA PRO A 354 -21.19 3.95 1.86
C PRO A 354 -20.10 3.18 2.63
N VAL A 355 -19.24 2.40 1.93
CA VAL A 355 -18.23 1.54 2.56
C VAL A 355 -17.25 2.33 3.42
N PHE A 356 -16.93 3.60 3.06
CA PHE A 356 -16.12 4.47 3.90
C PHE A 356 -16.75 4.78 5.28
N ASP A 357 -18.06 4.64 5.42
CA ASP A 357 -18.74 4.80 6.73
C ASP A 357 -18.37 3.67 7.69
N ILE A 358 -17.94 2.49 7.19
CA ILE A 358 -17.36 1.43 8.03
C ILE A 358 -16.15 1.96 8.81
N LEU A 359 -15.28 2.74 8.15
CA LEU A 359 -14.13 3.36 8.83
C LEU A 359 -14.59 4.42 9.83
N LYS A 360 -15.47 5.35 9.37
CA LYS A 360 -15.87 6.54 10.10
C LYS A 360 -16.71 6.20 11.34
N ASP A 361 -17.71 5.33 11.17
CA ASP A 361 -18.75 5.13 12.17
C ASP A 361 -18.49 3.92 13.09
N TYR A 362 -17.58 3.02 12.70
CA TYR A 362 -17.28 1.81 13.48
C TYR A 362 -15.80 1.69 13.84
N ILE A 363 -14.90 1.63 12.85
CA ILE A 363 -13.52 1.27 13.15
C ILE A 363 -12.79 2.38 13.89
N PHE A 364 -12.90 3.63 13.42
CA PHE A 364 -12.25 4.76 14.09
C PHE A 364 -12.96 5.16 15.39
N GLN A 365 -14.28 4.91 15.51
CA GLN A 365 -14.98 5.09 16.78
C GLN A 365 -14.60 4.04 17.83
N ALA A 366 -14.12 2.88 17.40
CA ALA A 366 -13.65 1.86 18.32
C ALA A 366 -12.31 2.23 18.97
N VAL A 367 -11.51 3.13 18.39
CA VAL A 367 -10.20 3.52 18.94
C VAL A 367 -10.40 4.26 20.26
N LYS A 368 -9.74 3.75 21.31
CA LYS A 368 -9.65 4.42 22.63
C LYS A 368 -8.33 5.18 22.69
N ASP A 369 -8.38 6.38 23.21
CA ASP A 369 -7.22 7.25 23.48
C ASP A 369 -6.31 6.65 24.57
#